data_5b2a891eb234dd3e340dda5cea73d26c
#
_entry.id   5b2a891eb234dd3e340dda5cea73d26c
#
_cell.length_a   1.000
_cell.length_b   1.000
_cell.length_c   1.000
_cell.angle_alpha   90.00
_cell.angle_beta   90.00
_cell.angle_gamma   90.00
#
_symmetry.space_group_name_H-M   'P 1'
#
loop_
_entity.id
_entity.type
_entity.pdbx_description
1 polymer ?
#
loop_
_entity_poly.entity_id
_entity_poly.type
_entity_poly.pdbx_seq_one_letter_code
_entity_poly.pdbx_strand_id
1 'polypeptide(L)'
;MIRRFIALLALLGLPLTLWFVHRMHRRTLVPQPRGMVLGLYSGDPEYDYHAELDRIAASGATCVSLQAIYRMDTYHSNDIRRHPTSSPTDAALLRTFREAKVRGLRMMFFPTINLRDEAENDTWWRGNIEPSDWDLWWRNYTAFNVHLASLAQRGGVEWYSIGTEMASTQRFPDRWCALAAAVRQVFKGKLVYSVNFDSHDSFTFGRCLDVIGMNTYDPIAKHEDHPTPAQIRDAWWWIVYKARTLMARFDRPVMITEVGYPSVLHANTGPWDFRSDNPVDLGLQNELLRGTFGVLQNWSDGAAVFYYLYGENLGHGPIGGPQDRTYAVWGKPAQATLEAYFREPIWEGRIPPKPGDIHEAMIQSLAAAHRKVRDYEDAVLPPWVVAWEAAHPADAAEAQAILAKEPVPAHKIPKGSEG
;
A
#
# COMPACT_ATOMS: atom_id res chain seq x y z
N MET A 1 49.87 -43.26 12.52
CA MET A 1 48.49 -43.34 12.86
C MET A 1 47.84 -41.92 13.12
N ILE A 2 48.48 -41.08 13.90
CA ILE A 2 47.97 -39.75 14.28
C ILE A 2 47.70 -38.81 13.07
N ARG A 3 48.56 -38.75 12.06
CA ARG A 3 48.39 -37.93 10.85
C ARG A 3 47.19 -38.34 9.99
N ARG A 4 46.81 -39.62 9.97
CA ARG A 4 45.61 -40.10 9.24
C ARG A 4 44.32 -39.80 10.00
N PHE A 5 44.38 -39.72 11.33
CA PHE A 5 43.21 -39.34 12.17
C PHE A 5 42.90 -37.86 12.09
N ILE A 6 43.91 -36.99 12.01
CA ILE A 6 43.75 -35.54 11.84
C ILE A 6 43.18 -35.21 10.45
N ALA A 7 43.63 -35.93 9.40
CA ALA A 7 43.07 -35.74 8.05
C ALA A 7 41.61 -36.20 7.94
N LEU A 8 41.22 -37.25 8.69
CA LEU A 8 39.81 -37.72 8.70
C LEU A 8 38.90 -36.75 9.46
N LEU A 9 39.36 -36.12 10.55
CA LEU A 9 38.65 -35.10 11.28
C LEU A 9 38.50 -33.80 10.47
N ALA A 10 39.50 -33.43 9.68
CA ALA A 10 39.41 -32.27 8.78
C ALA A 10 38.43 -32.51 7.61
N LEU A 11 38.37 -33.73 7.06
CA LEU A 11 37.46 -34.12 5.99
C LEU A 11 36.00 -34.25 6.44
N LEU A 12 35.74 -34.59 7.71
CA LEU A 12 34.39 -34.65 8.27
C LEU A 12 33.95 -33.32 8.88
N GLY A 13 34.89 -32.49 9.32
CA GLY A 13 34.59 -31.16 9.88
C GLY A 13 34.21 -30.12 8.82
N LEU A 14 34.80 -30.20 7.61
CA LEU A 14 34.46 -29.28 6.51
C LEU A 14 32.98 -29.37 6.05
N PRO A 15 32.40 -30.54 5.79
CA PRO A 15 31.00 -30.63 5.41
C PRO A 15 30.05 -30.29 6.56
N LEU A 16 30.43 -30.55 7.82
CA LEU A 16 29.64 -30.16 8.99
C LEU A 16 29.69 -28.65 9.24
N THR A 17 30.83 -27.99 9.07
CA THR A 17 30.94 -26.53 9.16
C THR A 17 30.27 -25.88 7.97
N LEU A 18 30.38 -26.38 6.75
CA LEU A 18 29.65 -25.90 5.58
C LEU A 18 28.14 -26.12 5.74
N TRP A 19 27.72 -27.26 6.30
CA TRP A 19 26.30 -27.50 6.61
C TRP A 19 25.79 -26.59 7.74
N PHE A 20 26.60 -26.36 8.79
CA PHE A 20 26.24 -25.41 9.87
C PHE A 20 26.25 -23.96 9.38
N VAL A 21 27.21 -23.54 8.58
CA VAL A 21 27.27 -22.23 7.95
C VAL A 21 26.11 -22.08 6.95
N HIS A 22 25.79 -23.09 6.16
CA HIS A 22 24.65 -23.10 5.27
C HIS A 22 23.31 -23.08 6.05
N ARG A 23 23.26 -23.77 7.19
CA ARG A 23 22.09 -23.77 8.08
C ARG A 23 21.96 -22.46 8.90
N MET A 24 23.06 -21.82 9.27
CA MET A 24 23.05 -20.50 9.92
C MET A 24 22.77 -19.37 8.94
N HIS A 25 23.08 -19.54 7.64
CA HIS A 25 22.65 -18.62 6.57
C HIS A 25 21.24 -18.89 6.05
N ARG A 26 20.62 -20.00 6.44
CA ARG A 26 19.17 -20.09 6.39
C ARG A 26 18.59 -19.21 7.51
N ARG A 27 18.73 -17.89 7.38
CA ARG A 27 17.73 -17.00 7.94
C ARG A 27 16.43 -17.56 7.38
N THR A 28 15.59 -18.08 8.24
CA THR A 28 14.18 -18.31 7.95
C THR A 28 13.67 -16.97 7.46
N LEU A 29 13.65 -16.77 6.15
CA LEU A 29 13.03 -15.62 5.55
C LEU A 29 11.58 -15.73 6.00
N VAL A 30 11.19 -14.85 6.91
CA VAL A 30 9.80 -14.75 7.33
C VAL A 30 9.05 -14.38 6.04
N PRO A 31 8.08 -15.19 5.60
CA PRO A 31 7.37 -14.89 4.37
C PRO A 31 6.82 -13.46 4.44
N GLN A 32 6.93 -12.70 3.35
CA GLN A 32 6.32 -11.39 3.26
C GLN A 32 4.83 -11.52 3.61
N PRO A 33 4.31 -10.73 4.58
CA PRO A 33 2.89 -10.77 4.91
C PRO A 33 2.04 -10.38 3.70
N ARG A 34 1.09 -11.24 3.35
CA ARG A 34 0.16 -11.04 2.26
C ARG A 34 -1.24 -11.24 2.77
N GLY A 35 -2.12 -10.32 2.47
CA GLY A 35 -3.48 -10.37 2.99
C GLY A 35 -4.43 -9.48 2.23
N MET A 36 -5.56 -9.22 2.85
CA MET A 36 -6.69 -8.56 2.25
C MET A 36 -7.22 -7.48 3.18
N VAL A 37 -7.76 -6.41 2.59
CA VAL A 37 -8.52 -5.41 3.32
C VAL A 37 -9.92 -5.95 3.60
N LEU A 38 -10.34 -5.92 4.85
CA LEU A 38 -11.71 -6.19 5.30
C LEU A 38 -12.32 -4.90 5.83
N GLY A 39 -13.39 -4.43 5.16
CA GLY A 39 -14.14 -3.27 5.59
C GLY A 39 -15.02 -3.57 6.82
N LEU A 40 -14.82 -2.81 7.88
CA LEU A 40 -15.64 -2.87 9.09
C LEU A 40 -16.71 -1.79 9.03
N TYR A 41 -17.69 -1.99 8.15
CA TYR A 41 -18.69 -0.97 7.77
C TYR A 41 -20.04 -1.14 8.46
N SER A 42 -20.10 -1.89 9.56
CA SER A 42 -21.31 -2.05 10.38
C SER A 42 -21.25 -1.21 11.64
N GLY A 43 -22.30 -0.43 11.89
CA GLY A 43 -22.53 0.26 13.16
C GLY A 43 -23.23 -0.61 14.22
N ASP A 44 -23.71 -1.79 13.83
CA ASP A 44 -24.33 -2.75 14.73
C ASP A 44 -23.29 -3.27 15.73
N PRO A 45 -23.48 -3.08 17.03
CA PRO A 45 -22.54 -3.55 18.04
C PRO A 45 -22.42 -5.07 18.11
N GLU A 46 -23.42 -5.80 17.63
CA GLU A 46 -23.46 -7.28 17.65
C GLU A 46 -22.99 -7.89 16.33
N TYR A 47 -22.78 -7.08 15.27
CA TYR A 47 -22.26 -7.60 14.01
C TYR A 47 -20.89 -8.24 14.24
N ASP A 48 -20.73 -9.47 13.79
CA ASP A 48 -19.44 -10.14 13.83
C ASP A 48 -18.93 -10.44 12.41
N TYR A 49 -17.62 -10.30 12.22
CA TYR A 49 -16.92 -10.54 10.97
C TYR A 49 -16.32 -11.97 10.91
N HIS A 50 -16.91 -12.91 11.63
CA HIS A 50 -16.39 -14.27 11.77
C HIS A 50 -16.28 -14.98 10.40
N ALA A 51 -17.35 -14.98 9.62
CA ALA A 51 -17.39 -15.65 8.33
C ALA A 51 -16.41 -15.04 7.30
N GLU A 52 -16.28 -13.71 7.30
CA GLU A 52 -15.34 -13.00 6.45
C GLU A 52 -13.89 -13.33 6.82
N LEU A 53 -13.57 -13.31 8.11
CA LEU A 53 -12.24 -13.66 8.60
C LEU A 53 -11.88 -15.14 8.35
N ASP A 54 -12.84 -16.06 8.47
CA ASP A 54 -12.66 -17.46 8.11
C ASP A 54 -12.32 -17.61 6.62
N ARG A 55 -13.05 -16.91 5.77
CA ARG A 55 -12.81 -16.94 4.32
C ARG A 55 -11.46 -16.34 3.95
N ILE A 56 -11.06 -15.23 4.59
CA ILE A 56 -9.73 -14.61 4.41
C ILE A 56 -8.64 -15.61 4.82
N ALA A 57 -8.73 -16.22 5.99
CA ALA A 57 -7.75 -17.19 6.45
C ALA A 57 -7.68 -18.42 5.52
N ALA A 58 -8.83 -18.94 5.08
CA ALA A 58 -8.92 -20.07 4.15
C ALA A 58 -8.31 -19.77 2.77
N SER A 59 -8.29 -18.51 2.33
CA SER A 59 -7.65 -18.09 1.06
C SER A 59 -6.13 -18.25 1.06
N GLY A 60 -5.49 -18.44 2.22
CA GLY A 60 -4.06 -18.50 2.39
C GLY A 60 -3.43 -17.18 2.82
N ALA A 61 -4.24 -16.16 3.10
CA ALA A 61 -3.76 -14.89 3.64
C ALA A 61 -3.09 -15.09 5.02
N THR A 62 -2.00 -14.38 5.26
CA THR A 62 -1.25 -14.41 6.54
C THR A 62 -1.50 -13.15 7.37
N CYS A 63 -2.16 -12.15 6.79
CA CYS A 63 -2.52 -10.91 7.46
C CYS A 63 -3.87 -10.38 6.95
N VAL A 64 -4.44 -9.45 7.70
CA VAL A 64 -5.67 -8.73 7.34
C VAL A 64 -5.51 -7.26 7.68
N SER A 65 -5.97 -6.38 6.78
CA SER A 65 -6.11 -4.95 7.04
C SER A 65 -7.56 -4.66 7.39
N LEU A 66 -7.82 -4.27 8.63
CA LEU A 66 -9.15 -4.00 9.17
C LEU A 66 -9.45 -2.52 8.98
N GLN A 67 -10.21 -2.17 7.96
CA GLN A 67 -10.55 -0.80 7.62
C GLN A 67 -11.86 -0.39 8.28
N ALA A 68 -11.82 0.65 9.10
CA ALA A 68 -13.00 1.23 9.73
C ALA A 68 -13.22 2.66 9.25
N ILE A 69 -14.45 2.97 8.80
CA ILE A 69 -14.79 4.29 8.28
C ILE A 69 -15.33 5.17 9.40
N TYR A 70 -14.83 6.39 9.47
CA TYR A 70 -15.31 7.49 10.31
C TYR A 70 -15.68 8.67 9.44
N ARG A 71 -16.45 9.63 9.97
CA ARG A 71 -17.05 10.69 9.16
C ARG A 71 -16.63 12.08 9.59
N MET A 72 -16.34 12.92 8.61
CA MET A 72 -16.48 14.37 8.66
C MET A 72 -17.74 14.74 7.87
N ASP A 73 -18.52 15.75 8.32
CA ASP A 73 -19.74 16.12 7.61
C ASP A 73 -19.44 16.77 6.26
N THR A 74 -18.44 17.64 6.22
CA THR A 74 -17.93 18.28 5.00
C THR A 74 -16.41 18.33 5.03
N TYR A 75 -15.78 18.70 3.92
CA TYR A 75 -14.32 18.90 3.88
C TYR A 75 -13.83 20.08 4.71
N HIS A 76 -14.74 20.98 5.17
CA HIS A 76 -14.48 22.10 6.10
C HIS A 76 -14.70 21.76 7.57
N SER A 77 -15.23 20.57 7.88
CA SER A 77 -15.52 20.18 9.25
C SER A 77 -14.23 20.02 10.07
N ASN A 78 -14.29 20.38 11.34
CA ASN A 78 -13.19 20.18 12.28
C ASN A 78 -13.36 18.89 13.10
N ASP A 79 -14.54 18.28 13.09
CA ASP A 79 -14.88 17.11 13.89
C ASP A 79 -14.79 15.82 13.08
N ILE A 80 -14.22 14.79 13.70
CA ILE A 80 -14.21 13.43 13.19
C ILE A 80 -15.05 12.58 14.14
N ARG A 81 -16.05 11.86 13.64
CA ARG A 81 -16.95 11.08 14.48
C ARG A 81 -17.29 9.71 13.92
N ARG A 82 -17.66 8.83 14.84
CA ARG A 82 -18.26 7.56 14.52
C ARG A 82 -19.63 7.80 13.85
N HIS A 83 -19.88 7.14 12.72
CA HIS A 83 -21.20 7.12 12.10
C HIS A 83 -22.04 5.98 12.70
N PRO A 84 -23.29 6.25 13.14
CA PRO A 84 -24.09 5.25 13.88
C PRO A 84 -24.30 3.94 13.16
N THR A 85 -24.47 3.94 11.84
CA THR A 85 -24.82 2.75 11.04
C THR A 85 -23.64 2.14 10.28
N SER A 86 -22.53 2.88 10.06
CA SER A 86 -21.43 2.41 9.22
C SER A 86 -20.06 2.40 9.91
N SER A 87 -19.95 2.88 11.15
CA SER A 87 -18.70 2.79 11.90
C SER A 87 -18.82 1.80 13.05
N PRO A 88 -17.86 0.90 13.25
CA PRO A 88 -17.92 -0.07 14.34
C PRO A 88 -17.84 0.61 15.70
N THR A 89 -18.42 -0.05 16.72
CA THR A 89 -18.22 0.33 18.13
C THR A 89 -16.86 -0.14 18.63
N ASP A 90 -16.37 0.44 19.73
CA ASP A 90 -15.14 -0.01 20.38
C ASP A 90 -15.18 -1.50 20.76
N ALA A 91 -16.35 -1.97 21.23
CA ALA A 91 -16.56 -3.37 21.57
C ALA A 91 -16.48 -4.28 20.33
N ALA A 92 -17.10 -3.87 19.21
CA ALA A 92 -17.03 -4.59 17.94
C ALA A 92 -15.59 -4.64 17.41
N LEU A 93 -14.83 -3.55 17.48
CA LEU A 93 -13.40 -3.53 17.10
C LEU A 93 -12.59 -4.53 17.92
N LEU A 94 -12.70 -4.50 19.25
CA LEU A 94 -11.96 -5.41 20.13
C LEU A 94 -12.34 -6.87 19.91
N ARG A 95 -13.60 -7.16 19.60
CA ARG A 95 -14.06 -8.49 19.21
C ARG A 95 -13.40 -8.92 17.89
N THR A 96 -13.46 -8.09 16.85
CA THR A 96 -12.88 -8.38 15.55
C THR A 96 -11.36 -8.60 15.62
N PHE A 97 -10.63 -7.79 16.40
CA PHE A 97 -9.18 -8.00 16.63
C PHE A 97 -8.91 -9.37 17.27
N ARG A 98 -9.71 -9.76 18.26
CA ARG A 98 -9.59 -11.10 18.90
C ARG A 98 -9.85 -12.22 17.90
N GLU A 99 -10.91 -12.10 17.09
CA GLU A 99 -11.28 -13.08 16.07
C GLU A 99 -10.22 -13.23 14.98
N ALA A 100 -9.62 -12.14 14.51
CA ALA A 100 -8.51 -12.19 13.56
C ALA A 100 -7.28 -12.87 14.18
N LYS A 101 -6.97 -12.56 15.45
CA LYS A 101 -5.83 -13.16 16.17
C LYS A 101 -5.98 -14.67 16.37
N VAL A 102 -7.19 -15.15 16.70
CA VAL A 102 -7.47 -16.59 16.87
C VAL A 102 -7.20 -17.36 15.57
N ARG A 103 -7.42 -16.75 14.42
CA ARG A 103 -7.13 -17.31 13.09
C ARG A 103 -5.66 -17.21 12.68
N GLY A 104 -4.80 -16.67 13.54
CA GLY A 104 -3.38 -16.48 13.23
C GLY A 104 -3.10 -15.35 12.24
N LEU A 105 -4.07 -14.50 11.94
CA LEU A 105 -3.90 -13.37 11.04
C LEU A 105 -3.15 -12.23 11.74
N ARG A 106 -2.05 -11.77 11.14
CA ARG A 106 -1.40 -10.51 11.54
C ARG A 106 -2.30 -9.36 11.14
N MET A 107 -2.38 -8.32 11.94
CA MET A 107 -3.39 -7.28 11.77
C MET A 107 -2.77 -5.92 11.49
N MET A 108 -3.30 -5.24 10.48
CA MET A 108 -3.24 -3.79 10.35
C MET A 108 -4.61 -3.22 10.72
N PHE A 109 -4.65 -2.19 11.56
CA PHE A 109 -5.87 -1.40 11.76
C PHE A 109 -5.76 -0.09 11.00
N PHE A 110 -6.77 0.18 10.20
CA PHE A 110 -6.76 1.19 9.15
C PHE A 110 -7.99 2.11 9.24
N PRO A 111 -8.01 3.04 10.23
CA PRO A 111 -9.08 4.03 10.32
C PRO A 111 -9.04 4.97 9.13
N THR A 112 -10.16 5.12 8.46
CA THR A 112 -10.31 5.96 7.27
C THR A 112 -11.36 7.03 7.52
N ILE A 113 -11.08 8.26 7.13
CA ILE A 113 -12.05 9.34 7.14
C ILE A 113 -12.75 9.39 5.78
N ASN A 114 -14.08 9.37 5.79
CA ASN A 114 -14.89 9.68 4.63
C ASN A 114 -15.71 10.95 4.90
N LEU A 115 -15.95 11.71 3.87
CA LEU A 115 -16.84 12.86 3.93
C LEU A 115 -18.28 12.38 3.75
N ARG A 116 -19.22 13.02 4.44
CA ARG A 116 -20.64 12.66 4.35
C ARG A 116 -21.19 12.87 2.95
N ASP A 117 -20.76 13.95 2.31
CA ASP A 117 -21.34 14.46 1.08
C ASP A 117 -20.47 14.13 -0.16
N GLU A 118 -19.64 13.09 -0.10
CA GLU A 118 -18.84 12.62 -1.24
C GLU A 118 -19.69 12.38 -2.51
N ALA A 119 -20.96 11.98 -2.33
CA ALA A 119 -21.87 11.72 -3.44
C ALA A 119 -22.37 13.00 -4.12
N GLU A 120 -22.30 14.16 -3.47
CA GLU A 120 -22.83 15.43 -3.98
C GLU A 120 -21.78 16.20 -4.79
N ASN A 121 -20.49 15.91 -4.57
CA ASN A 121 -19.40 16.61 -5.26
C ASN A 121 -18.16 15.71 -5.35
N ASP A 122 -17.79 15.27 -6.54
CA ASP A 122 -16.66 14.41 -6.83
C ASP A 122 -15.31 14.98 -6.34
N THR A 123 -15.23 16.27 -6.04
CA THR A 123 -14.06 16.92 -5.48
C THR A 123 -13.96 16.80 -3.95
N TRP A 124 -15.02 16.34 -3.27
CA TRP A 124 -15.08 16.27 -1.80
C TRP A 124 -14.70 14.89 -1.31
N TRP A 125 -13.44 14.65 -1.24
CA TRP A 125 -12.89 13.42 -0.67
C TRP A 125 -11.78 13.73 0.33
N ARG A 126 -11.33 12.73 1.08
CA ARG A 126 -10.36 12.91 2.17
C ARG A 126 -9.04 13.57 1.74
N GLY A 127 -8.68 13.43 0.47
CA GLY A 127 -7.48 14.07 -0.10
C GLY A 127 -7.56 15.59 -0.19
N ASN A 128 -8.77 16.15 -0.17
CA ASN A 128 -9.03 17.57 -0.37
C ASN A 128 -9.58 18.30 0.87
N ILE A 129 -9.48 17.69 2.07
CA ILE A 129 -9.99 18.34 3.28
C ILE A 129 -9.30 19.68 3.52
N GLU A 130 -10.11 20.68 3.91
CA GLU A 130 -9.68 22.03 4.23
C GLU A 130 -10.52 22.55 5.41
N PRO A 131 -10.23 22.07 6.64
CA PRO A 131 -10.97 22.43 7.85
C PRO A 131 -11.03 23.93 8.06
N SER A 132 -12.13 24.41 8.63
CA SER A 132 -12.29 25.84 8.94
C SER A 132 -11.33 26.33 10.04
N ASP A 133 -10.85 25.43 10.89
CA ASP A 133 -9.81 25.67 11.90
C ASP A 133 -8.84 24.50 11.95
N TRP A 134 -7.68 24.65 11.36
CA TRP A 134 -6.64 23.62 11.33
C TRP A 134 -6.13 23.21 12.71
N ASP A 135 -6.01 24.15 13.67
CA ASP A 135 -5.53 23.80 15.01
C ASP A 135 -6.56 22.97 15.77
N LEU A 136 -7.84 23.30 15.63
CA LEU A 136 -8.92 22.52 16.22
C LEU A 136 -8.99 21.13 15.56
N TRP A 137 -8.90 21.07 14.23
CA TRP A 137 -8.92 19.81 13.51
C TRP A 137 -7.77 18.89 13.93
N TRP A 138 -6.53 19.38 14.02
CA TRP A 138 -5.39 18.58 14.44
C TRP A 138 -5.51 18.09 15.89
N ARG A 139 -6.07 18.90 16.79
CA ARG A 139 -6.38 18.44 18.16
C ARG A 139 -7.38 17.30 18.15
N ASN A 140 -8.48 17.44 17.41
CA ASN A 140 -9.54 16.43 17.32
C ASN A 140 -9.03 15.15 16.62
N TYR A 141 -8.28 15.31 15.54
CA TYR A 141 -7.68 14.18 14.81
C TYR A 141 -6.64 13.42 15.65
N THR A 142 -5.88 14.14 16.46
CA THR A 142 -4.93 13.53 17.41
C THR A 142 -5.68 12.74 18.48
N ALA A 143 -6.70 13.33 19.11
CA ALA A 143 -7.50 12.64 20.13
C ALA A 143 -8.19 11.38 19.54
N PHE A 144 -8.74 11.48 18.34
CA PHE A 144 -9.31 10.37 17.58
C PHE A 144 -8.29 9.23 17.38
N ASN A 145 -7.10 9.55 16.87
CA ASN A 145 -6.07 8.54 16.63
C ASN A 145 -5.55 7.92 17.92
N VAL A 146 -5.32 8.71 18.98
CA VAL A 146 -4.87 8.19 20.28
C VAL A 146 -5.89 7.22 20.88
N HIS A 147 -7.19 7.53 20.79
CA HIS A 147 -8.26 6.63 21.23
C HIS A 147 -8.22 5.30 20.46
N LEU A 148 -8.25 5.34 19.13
CA LEU A 148 -8.27 4.13 18.30
C LEU A 148 -6.97 3.31 18.39
N ALA A 149 -5.83 3.97 18.50
CA ALA A 149 -4.54 3.32 18.70
C ALA A 149 -4.47 2.59 20.06
N SER A 150 -5.13 3.12 21.11
CA SER A 150 -5.26 2.43 22.40
C SER A 150 -6.07 1.15 22.30
N LEU A 151 -7.13 1.13 21.49
CA LEU A 151 -7.89 -0.09 21.17
C LEU A 151 -7.05 -1.09 20.37
N ALA A 152 -6.34 -0.61 19.36
CA ALA A 152 -5.43 -1.42 18.55
C ALA A 152 -4.34 -2.09 19.41
N GLN A 153 -3.76 -1.36 20.38
CA GLN A 153 -2.80 -1.91 21.34
C GLN A 153 -3.41 -3.03 22.17
N ARG A 154 -4.60 -2.80 22.70
CA ARG A 154 -5.34 -3.81 23.52
C ARG A 154 -5.71 -5.04 22.68
N GLY A 155 -6.01 -4.86 21.39
CA GLY A 155 -6.33 -5.93 20.44
C GLY A 155 -5.11 -6.71 19.96
N GLY A 156 -3.89 -6.24 20.21
CA GLY A 156 -2.66 -6.86 19.71
C GLY A 156 -2.43 -6.64 18.21
N VAL A 157 -2.91 -5.52 17.67
CA VAL A 157 -2.67 -5.09 16.29
C VAL A 157 -1.19 -4.82 16.08
N GLU A 158 -0.63 -5.21 14.92
CA GLU A 158 0.78 -5.05 14.61
C GLU A 158 1.08 -3.69 13.93
N TRP A 159 0.23 -3.30 12.99
CA TRP A 159 0.37 -2.04 12.24
C TRP A 159 -0.85 -1.16 12.47
N TYR A 160 -0.62 0.09 12.79
CA TYR A 160 -1.67 1.10 12.94
C TYR A 160 -1.47 2.22 11.93
N SER A 161 -2.45 2.42 11.05
CA SER A 161 -2.43 3.54 10.11
C SER A 161 -2.89 4.82 10.79
N ILE A 162 -2.02 5.82 10.86
CA ILE A 162 -2.35 7.14 11.40
C ILE A 162 -3.08 8.04 10.40
N GLY A 163 -3.20 7.59 9.15
CA GLY A 163 -3.92 8.30 8.08
C GLY A 163 -3.72 7.64 6.73
N THR A 164 -4.62 7.95 5.80
CA THR A 164 -4.57 7.48 4.42
C THR A 164 -5.04 8.56 3.45
N GLU A 165 -4.31 8.76 2.35
CA GLU A 165 -4.71 9.58 1.20
C GLU A 165 -5.13 11.01 1.52
N MET A 166 -4.61 11.59 2.59
CA MET A 166 -4.96 12.94 3.04
C MET A 166 -3.99 13.95 2.44
N ALA A 167 -3.98 14.07 1.10
CA ALA A 167 -2.98 14.82 0.35
C ALA A 167 -2.87 16.30 0.77
N SER A 168 -3.99 16.97 1.00
CA SER A 168 -4.02 18.37 1.44
C SER A 168 -3.32 18.61 2.79
N THR A 169 -3.27 17.59 3.67
CA THR A 169 -2.64 17.67 4.98
C THR A 169 -1.13 17.42 4.94
N GLN A 170 -0.59 16.87 3.84
CA GLN A 170 0.82 16.54 3.70
C GLN A 170 1.74 17.77 3.79
N ARG A 171 1.18 18.97 3.56
CA ARG A 171 1.86 20.26 3.75
C ARG A 171 2.21 20.58 5.22
N PHE A 172 1.74 19.78 6.18
CA PHE A 172 1.98 19.97 7.62
C PHE A 172 2.82 18.83 8.23
N PRO A 173 4.06 18.58 7.80
CA PRO A 173 4.87 17.45 8.26
C PRO A 173 5.07 17.44 9.79
N ASP A 174 5.26 18.59 10.40
CA ASP A 174 5.46 18.69 11.87
C ASP A 174 4.22 18.25 12.64
N ARG A 175 3.03 18.53 12.14
CA ARG A 175 1.77 18.09 12.75
C ARG A 175 1.61 16.56 12.65
N TRP A 176 2.00 15.97 11.53
CA TRP A 176 2.03 14.52 11.39
C TRP A 176 3.04 13.86 12.32
N CYS A 177 4.23 14.43 12.47
CA CYS A 177 5.23 13.93 13.42
C CYS A 177 4.76 14.06 14.88
N ALA A 178 4.10 15.15 15.23
CA ALA A 178 3.49 15.34 16.55
C ALA A 178 2.39 14.32 16.83
N LEU A 179 1.51 14.07 15.85
CA LEU A 179 0.49 13.01 15.92
C LEU A 179 1.14 11.63 16.13
N ALA A 180 2.14 11.27 15.32
CA ALA A 180 2.86 10.01 15.47
C ALA A 180 3.47 9.87 16.88
N ALA A 181 4.07 10.92 17.43
CA ALA A 181 4.62 10.94 18.78
C ALA A 181 3.52 10.74 19.84
N ALA A 182 2.35 11.36 19.69
CA ALA A 182 1.22 11.18 20.60
C ALA A 182 0.68 9.74 20.57
N VAL A 183 0.50 9.16 19.36
CA VAL A 183 0.06 7.77 19.21
C VAL A 183 1.05 6.78 19.83
N ARG A 184 2.36 7.02 19.72
CA ARG A 184 3.40 6.17 20.35
C ARG A 184 3.33 6.10 21.86
N GLN A 185 2.66 7.03 22.54
CA GLN A 185 2.46 6.94 23.98
C GLN A 185 1.56 5.77 24.36
N VAL A 186 0.60 5.43 23.50
CA VAL A 186 -0.42 4.41 23.74
C VAL A 186 -0.27 3.15 22.87
N PHE A 187 0.46 3.21 21.77
CA PHE A 187 0.64 2.12 20.82
C PHE A 187 2.11 1.78 20.60
N LYS A 188 2.47 0.49 20.75
CA LYS A 188 3.86 0.00 20.66
C LYS A 188 4.16 -0.79 19.38
N GLY A 189 3.13 -1.03 18.55
CA GLY A 189 3.29 -1.59 17.20
C GLY A 189 3.87 -0.58 16.21
N LYS A 190 3.81 -0.91 14.94
CA LYS A 190 4.37 -0.09 13.86
C LYS A 190 3.36 0.93 13.34
N LEU A 191 3.78 2.18 13.24
CA LEU A 191 2.97 3.26 12.66
C LEU A 191 3.13 3.31 11.14
N VAL A 192 2.01 3.45 10.46
CA VAL A 192 1.89 3.54 9.00
C VAL A 192 1.15 4.82 8.62
N TYR A 193 1.46 5.39 7.48
CA TYR A 193 0.61 6.31 6.74
C TYR A 193 0.56 5.85 5.29
N SER A 194 -0.63 5.79 4.70
CA SER A 194 -0.82 5.31 3.34
C SER A 194 -0.88 6.48 2.36
N VAL A 195 0.16 6.61 1.55
CA VAL A 195 0.28 7.65 0.53
C VAL A 195 -0.56 7.24 -0.68
N ASN A 196 -1.33 8.17 -1.25
CA ASN A 196 -2.07 7.92 -2.49
C ASN A 196 -1.12 7.82 -3.69
N PHE A 197 -1.51 7.08 -4.72
CA PHE A 197 -0.71 6.80 -5.93
C PHE A 197 -0.22 8.07 -6.66
N ASP A 198 -0.91 9.20 -6.51
CA ASP A 198 -0.65 10.49 -7.16
C ASP A 198 -0.01 11.55 -6.25
N SER A 199 0.17 11.26 -4.95
CA SER A 199 0.63 12.26 -3.96
C SER A 199 2.00 11.96 -3.33
N HIS A 200 2.81 11.10 -3.96
CA HIS A 200 4.14 10.72 -3.45
C HIS A 200 5.11 11.88 -3.38
N ASP A 201 5.00 12.84 -4.30
CA ASP A 201 5.93 13.96 -4.42
C ASP A 201 5.77 14.96 -3.27
N SER A 202 4.55 15.15 -2.78
CA SER A 202 4.25 16.04 -1.64
C SER A 202 4.47 15.37 -0.28
N PHE A 203 4.71 14.06 -0.23
CA PHE A 203 4.91 13.32 1.01
C PHE A 203 6.29 13.57 1.61
N THR A 204 6.36 14.11 2.85
CA THR A 204 7.62 14.60 3.46
C THR A 204 7.89 14.08 4.87
N PHE A 205 6.94 13.46 5.56
CA PHE A 205 7.07 13.05 6.97
C PHE A 205 7.33 11.56 7.19
N GLY A 206 7.79 10.83 6.17
CA GLY A 206 8.03 9.38 6.25
C GLY A 206 8.98 8.95 7.37
N ARG A 207 9.94 9.81 7.77
CA ARG A 207 10.88 9.51 8.88
C ARG A 207 10.20 9.41 10.25
N CYS A 208 9.00 9.96 10.43
CA CYS A 208 8.21 9.86 11.66
C CYS A 208 7.45 8.53 11.79
N LEU A 209 7.43 7.73 10.73
CA LEU A 209 6.76 6.44 10.65
C LEU A 209 7.74 5.28 10.85
N ASP A 210 7.20 4.07 11.04
CA ASP A 210 7.97 2.83 11.02
C ASP A 210 7.92 2.15 9.66
N VAL A 211 6.80 2.33 8.92
CA VAL A 211 6.57 1.79 7.58
C VAL A 211 5.78 2.83 6.78
N ILE A 212 6.14 3.01 5.52
CA ILE A 212 5.37 3.84 4.60
C ILE A 212 4.38 2.94 3.86
N GLY A 213 3.09 3.27 3.90
CA GLY A 213 2.04 2.63 3.11
C GLY A 213 1.92 3.28 1.73
N MET A 214 1.56 2.49 0.74
CA MET A 214 1.18 2.97 -0.59
C MET A 214 -0.15 2.36 -0.99
N ASN A 215 -1.10 3.22 -1.40
CA ASN A 215 -2.30 2.80 -2.13
C ASN A 215 -1.98 2.89 -3.62
N THR A 216 -2.03 1.75 -4.31
CA THR A 216 -1.50 1.62 -5.67
C THR A 216 -2.63 1.48 -6.67
N TYR A 217 -3.16 2.61 -7.09
CA TYR A 217 -4.19 2.72 -8.12
C TYR A 217 -3.66 3.44 -9.36
N ASP A 218 -2.35 3.31 -9.62
CA ASP A 218 -1.75 3.86 -10.84
C ASP A 218 -2.42 3.28 -12.08
N PRO A 219 -2.81 4.12 -13.05
CA PRO A 219 -3.32 3.63 -14.33
C PRO A 219 -2.30 2.77 -15.08
N ILE A 220 -2.79 1.68 -15.69
CA ILE A 220 -1.99 0.74 -16.45
C ILE A 220 -2.39 0.83 -17.92
N ALA A 221 -1.44 1.22 -18.79
CA ALA A 221 -1.67 1.32 -20.24
C ALA A 221 -2.97 2.07 -20.59
N LYS A 222 -3.03 3.34 -20.20
CA LYS A 222 -4.23 4.22 -20.24
C LYS A 222 -5.02 4.24 -21.56
N HIS A 223 -4.38 3.92 -22.67
CA HIS A 223 -4.99 3.97 -24.01
C HIS A 223 -5.42 2.60 -24.55
N GLU A 224 -5.34 1.56 -23.70
CA GLU A 224 -5.67 0.21 -24.07
C GLU A 224 -6.87 -0.29 -23.26
N ASP A 225 -7.86 -0.87 -23.92
CA ASP A 225 -8.99 -1.51 -23.23
C ASP A 225 -8.53 -2.77 -22.49
N HIS A 226 -7.62 -3.51 -23.12
CA HIS A 226 -6.99 -4.73 -22.59
C HIS A 226 -5.46 -4.62 -22.71
N PRO A 227 -4.74 -4.22 -21.65
CA PRO A 227 -3.30 -4.14 -21.67
C PRO A 227 -2.67 -5.54 -21.80
N THR A 228 -1.60 -5.62 -22.56
CA THR A 228 -0.82 -6.86 -22.68
C THR A 228 -0.13 -7.20 -21.35
N PRO A 229 0.20 -8.48 -21.10
CA PRO A 229 0.97 -8.87 -19.91
C PRO A 229 2.31 -8.12 -19.76
N ALA A 230 2.93 -7.72 -20.87
CA ALA A 230 4.16 -6.92 -20.83
C ALA A 230 3.89 -5.49 -20.33
N GLN A 231 2.84 -4.84 -20.81
CA GLN A 231 2.44 -3.50 -20.37
C GLN A 231 2.08 -3.49 -18.88
N ILE A 232 1.32 -4.51 -18.40
CA ILE A 232 0.99 -4.64 -16.98
C ILE A 232 2.26 -4.80 -16.14
N ARG A 233 3.16 -5.69 -16.56
CA ARG A 233 4.44 -5.94 -15.87
C ARG A 233 5.28 -4.67 -15.79
N ASP A 234 5.42 -3.93 -16.90
CA ASP A 234 6.29 -2.77 -16.98
C ASP A 234 5.73 -1.61 -16.13
N ALA A 235 4.40 -1.42 -16.11
CA ALA A 235 3.75 -0.47 -15.21
C ALA A 235 3.98 -0.84 -13.72
N TRP A 236 3.90 -2.12 -13.38
CA TRP A 236 4.13 -2.58 -12.00
C TRP A 236 5.59 -2.48 -11.56
N TRP A 237 6.55 -2.68 -12.45
CA TRP A 237 7.95 -2.38 -12.12
C TRP A 237 8.16 -0.91 -11.82
N TRP A 238 7.43 -0.03 -12.51
CA TRP A 238 7.45 1.39 -12.23
C TRP A 238 6.88 1.72 -10.83
N ILE A 239 5.79 1.08 -10.42
CA ILE A 239 5.22 1.20 -9.07
C ILE A 239 6.23 0.72 -8.01
N VAL A 240 6.93 -0.39 -8.27
CA VAL A 240 8.01 -0.87 -7.39
C VAL A 240 9.17 0.14 -7.31
N TYR A 241 9.52 0.82 -8.39
CA TYR A 241 10.51 1.88 -8.36
C TYR A 241 10.06 3.07 -7.49
N LYS A 242 8.80 3.50 -7.56
CA LYS A 242 8.25 4.51 -6.65
C LYS A 242 8.38 4.07 -5.18
N ALA A 243 8.05 2.81 -4.87
CA ALA A 243 8.21 2.26 -3.52
C ALA A 243 9.67 2.33 -3.03
N ARG A 244 10.61 1.91 -3.86
CA ARG A 244 12.05 1.95 -3.55
C ARG A 244 12.58 3.38 -3.40
N THR A 245 12.07 4.32 -4.20
CA THR A 245 12.37 5.75 -4.05
C THR A 245 11.92 6.27 -2.68
N LEU A 246 10.75 5.90 -2.21
CA LEU A 246 10.29 6.24 -0.86
C LEU A 246 11.18 5.59 0.22
N MET A 247 11.60 4.33 0.03
CA MET A 247 12.57 3.69 0.93
C MET A 247 13.87 4.47 1.03
N ALA A 248 14.44 4.90 -0.11
CA ALA A 248 15.67 5.67 -0.15
C ALA A 248 15.50 7.05 0.52
N ARG A 249 14.44 7.77 0.19
CA ARG A 249 14.17 9.13 0.73
C ARG A 249 14.05 9.16 2.25
N PHE A 250 13.44 8.14 2.84
CA PHE A 250 13.05 8.18 4.24
C PHE A 250 13.78 7.17 5.12
N ASP A 251 14.55 6.26 4.55
CA ASP A 251 15.17 5.13 5.27
C ASP A 251 14.12 4.34 6.07
N ARG A 252 13.03 3.98 5.40
CA ARG A 252 11.91 3.20 5.96
C ARG A 252 11.44 2.13 4.99
N PRO A 253 11.05 0.96 5.51
CA PRO A 253 10.40 -0.05 4.68
C PRO A 253 9.06 0.49 4.11
N VAL A 254 8.68 -0.01 2.95
CA VAL A 254 7.41 0.31 2.29
C VAL A 254 6.53 -0.93 2.23
N MET A 255 5.22 -0.76 2.40
CA MET A 255 4.19 -1.79 2.16
C MET A 255 3.15 -1.27 1.17
N ILE A 256 2.54 -2.17 0.42
CA ILE A 256 1.33 -1.87 -0.34
C ILE A 256 0.15 -2.07 0.60
N THR A 257 -0.50 -0.97 0.95
CA THR A 257 -1.66 -0.96 1.84
C THR A 257 -2.97 -1.21 1.11
N GLU A 258 -3.00 -0.87 -0.18
CA GLU A 258 -4.12 -1.20 -1.06
C GLU A 258 -3.61 -1.46 -2.49
N VAL A 259 -4.09 -2.55 -3.08
CA VAL A 259 -3.97 -2.88 -4.49
C VAL A 259 -5.19 -3.66 -4.95
N GLY A 260 -5.85 -3.21 -5.98
CA GLY A 260 -7.04 -3.89 -6.50
C GLY A 260 -7.54 -3.27 -7.79
N TYR A 261 -8.40 -4.01 -8.47
CA TYR A 261 -9.06 -3.59 -9.71
C TYR A 261 -10.53 -4.00 -9.65
N PRO A 262 -11.48 -3.10 -9.95
CA PRO A 262 -12.87 -3.50 -10.12
C PRO A 262 -13.02 -4.44 -11.32
N SER A 263 -14.05 -5.26 -11.33
CA SER A 263 -14.28 -6.23 -12.42
C SER A 263 -15.13 -5.64 -13.55
N VAL A 264 -14.67 -4.52 -14.09
CA VAL A 264 -15.33 -3.78 -15.17
C VAL A 264 -14.35 -3.45 -16.29
N LEU A 265 -14.90 -3.21 -17.49
CA LEU A 265 -14.13 -2.68 -18.61
C LEU A 265 -13.47 -1.35 -18.20
N HIS A 266 -12.25 -1.09 -18.65
CA HIS A 266 -11.42 0.08 -18.31
C HIS A 266 -10.92 0.13 -16.85
N ALA A 267 -10.99 -0.97 -16.09
CA ALA A 267 -10.43 -1.04 -14.74
C ALA A 267 -8.91 -0.75 -14.68
N ASN A 268 -8.21 -0.89 -15.80
CA ASN A 268 -6.80 -0.55 -15.93
C ASN A 268 -6.54 0.97 -16.06
N THR A 269 -7.50 1.74 -16.58
CA THR A 269 -7.35 3.19 -16.77
C THR A 269 -7.78 3.97 -15.53
N GLY A 270 -8.77 3.46 -14.79
CA GLY A 270 -9.30 4.04 -13.55
C GLY A 270 -9.40 3.00 -12.43
N PRO A 271 -8.28 2.43 -11.94
CA PRO A 271 -8.34 1.38 -10.92
C PRO A 271 -9.04 1.80 -9.62
N TRP A 272 -9.12 3.10 -9.34
CA TRP A 272 -9.77 3.68 -8.16
C TRP A 272 -11.28 3.86 -8.30
N ASP A 273 -11.84 3.74 -9.52
CA ASP A 273 -13.26 4.03 -9.79
C ASP A 273 -14.16 2.86 -9.40
N PHE A 274 -14.47 2.79 -8.11
CA PHE A 274 -15.39 1.80 -7.55
C PHE A 274 -16.87 2.05 -7.89
N ARG A 275 -17.20 3.20 -8.48
CA ARG A 275 -18.55 3.60 -8.86
C ARG A 275 -18.82 3.43 -10.36
N SER A 276 -17.85 2.91 -11.11
CA SER A 276 -17.96 2.75 -12.56
C SER A 276 -19.18 1.93 -12.96
N ASP A 277 -19.97 2.48 -13.89
CA ASP A 277 -21.08 1.78 -14.52
C ASP A 277 -20.68 0.98 -15.78
N ASN A 278 -19.38 0.90 -16.05
CA ASN A 278 -18.86 0.12 -17.17
C ASN A 278 -19.32 -1.34 -17.12
N PRO A 279 -19.44 -2.00 -18.26
CA PRO A 279 -19.78 -3.42 -18.33
C PRO A 279 -18.83 -4.29 -17.49
N VAL A 280 -19.38 -5.38 -16.95
CA VAL A 280 -18.57 -6.37 -16.23
C VAL A 280 -17.51 -6.96 -17.15
N ASP A 281 -16.26 -6.98 -16.68
CA ASP A 281 -15.13 -7.63 -17.31
C ASP A 281 -14.28 -8.40 -16.28
N LEU A 282 -14.67 -9.66 -16.07
CA LEU A 282 -13.97 -10.56 -15.15
C LEU A 282 -12.60 -10.99 -15.69
N GLY A 283 -12.45 -11.00 -17.02
CA GLY A 283 -11.20 -11.34 -17.70
C GLY A 283 -10.14 -10.29 -17.42
N LEU A 284 -10.47 -9.01 -17.64
CA LEU A 284 -9.57 -7.89 -17.40
C LEU A 284 -9.12 -7.82 -15.93
N GLN A 285 -10.05 -7.96 -14.96
CA GLN A 285 -9.68 -8.03 -13.53
C GLN A 285 -8.64 -9.12 -13.27
N ASN A 286 -8.86 -10.33 -13.81
CA ASN A 286 -7.95 -11.45 -13.61
C ASN A 286 -6.59 -11.23 -14.28
N GLU A 287 -6.54 -10.68 -15.48
CA GLU A 287 -5.29 -10.37 -16.20
C GLU A 287 -4.47 -9.33 -15.47
N LEU A 288 -5.10 -8.25 -15.00
CA LEU A 288 -4.47 -7.22 -14.19
C LEU A 288 -3.87 -7.82 -12.92
N LEU A 289 -4.61 -8.64 -12.18
CA LEU A 289 -4.11 -9.29 -10.96
C LEU A 289 -2.97 -10.29 -11.25
N ARG A 290 -3.03 -11.04 -12.34
CA ARG A 290 -1.94 -11.96 -12.71
C ARG A 290 -0.64 -11.20 -13.00
N GLY A 291 -0.70 -10.09 -13.74
CA GLY A 291 0.46 -9.26 -14.03
C GLY A 291 1.01 -8.61 -12.76
N THR A 292 0.14 -8.03 -11.94
CA THR A 292 0.45 -7.42 -10.65
C THR A 292 1.21 -8.39 -9.73
N PHE A 293 0.61 -9.55 -9.46
CA PHE A 293 1.19 -10.52 -8.54
C PHE A 293 2.43 -11.20 -9.12
N GLY A 294 2.53 -11.32 -10.45
CA GLY A 294 3.75 -11.76 -11.13
C GLY A 294 4.96 -10.87 -10.83
N VAL A 295 4.76 -9.54 -10.70
CA VAL A 295 5.80 -8.62 -10.27
C VAL A 295 6.00 -8.66 -8.75
N LEU A 296 4.92 -8.58 -7.98
CA LEU A 296 4.99 -8.52 -6.51
C LEU A 296 5.59 -9.79 -5.87
N GLN A 297 5.49 -10.95 -6.52
CA GLN A 297 6.21 -12.16 -6.11
C GLN A 297 7.73 -12.00 -6.16
N ASN A 298 8.23 -11.07 -6.98
CA ASN A 298 9.64 -10.77 -7.10
C ASN A 298 10.08 -9.54 -6.26
N TRP A 299 9.12 -8.87 -5.62
CA TRP A 299 9.37 -7.72 -4.76
C TRP A 299 9.58 -8.17 -3.31
N SER A 300 10.77 -8.67 -3.01
CA SER A 300 11.12 -9.25 -1.69
C SER A 300 11.41 -8.23 -0.60
N ASP A 301 11.62 -6.96 -0.94
CA ASP A 301 11.91 -5.85 -0.04
C ASP A 301 10.66 -5.16 0.52
N GLY A 302 9.48 -5.46 -0.02
CA GLY A 302 8.22 -4.95 0.51
C GLY A 302 7.86 -5.50 1.90
N ALA A 303 7.39 -4.65 2.79
CA ALA A 303 7.08 -5.04 4.17
C ALA A 303 5.80 -5.87 4.29
N ALA A 304 4.81 -5.63 3.46
CA ALA A 304 3.56 -6.37 3.34
C ALA A 304 2.80 -5.97 2.07
N VAL A 305 1.81 -6.77 1.66
CA VAL A 305 0.90 -6.46 0.55
C VAL A 305 -0.53 -6.78 0.98
N PHE A 306 -1.44 -5.82 0.82
CA PHE A 306 -2.87 -6.00 1.09
C PHE A 306 -3.69 -5.78 -0.19
N TYR A 307 -4.41 -6.83 -0.60
CA TYR A 307 -5.39 -6.75 -1.66
C TYR A 307 -6.61 -5.94 -1.22
N TYR A 308 -7.05 -5.00 -2.01
CA TYR A 308 -8.27 -4.22 -1.81
C TYR A 308 -9.35 -4.75 -2.72
N LEU A 309 -10.46 -5.27 -2.23
CA LEU A 309 -10.80 -5.59 -0.85
C LEU A 309 -11.63 -6.88 -0.81
N TYR A 310 -11.94 -7.37 0.40
CA TYR A 310 -12.84 -8.52 0.61
C TYR A 310 -14.18 -8.35 -0.13
N GLY A 311 -14.76 -7.16 -0.03
CA GLY A 311 -15.98 -6.77 -0.72
C GLY A 311 -16.73 -5.70 0.07
N GLU A 312 -17.53 -4.93 -0.63
CA GLU A 312 -18.43 -3.93 -0.09
C GLU A 312 -19.86 -4.33 -0.41
N ASN A 313 -20.71 -4.34 0.60
CA ASN A 313 -22.15 -4.44 0.36
C ASN A 313 -22.70 -3.03 0.12
N LEU A 314 -22.55 -2.56 -1.11
CA LEU A 314 -23.07 -1.27 -1.54
C LEU A 314 -24.60 -1.31 -1.86
N GLY A 315 -25.31 -2.34 -1.39
CA GLY A 315 -26.71 -2.56 -1.71
C GLY A 315 -26.99 -3.15 -3.09
N HIS A 316 -25.95 -3.58 -3.81
CA HIS A 316 -26.02 -4.09 -5.19
C HIS A 316 -26.04 -5.63 -5.29
N GLY A 317 -26.40 -6.32 -4.23
CA GLY A 317 -26.49 -7.80 -4.21
C GLY A 317 -25.37 -8.48 -3.42
N PRO A 318 -25.20 -9.80 -3.58
CA PRO A 318 -24.20 -10.55 -2.83
C PRO A 318 -22.78 -10.15 -3.26
N ILE A 319 -21.86 -10.15 -2.28
CA ILE A 319 -20.45 -9.91 -2.52
C ILE A 319 -19.86 -11.01 -3.40
N GLY A 320 -19.35 -10.63 -4.56
CA GLY A 320 -18.76 -11.55 -5.54
C GLY A 320 -19.75 -12.14 -6.54
N GLY A 321 -19.29 -13.10 -7.32
CA GLY A 321 -20.05 -13.70 -8.41
C GLY A 321 -19.88 -13.00 -9.76
N PRO A 322 -20.47 -13.58 -10.82
CA PRO A 322 -20.17 -13.18 -12.20
C PRO A 322 -20.77 -11.83 -12.60
N GLN A 323 -21.67 -11.26 -11.81
CA GLN A 323 -22.29 -9.95 -12.06
C GLN A 323 -21.78 -8.86 -11.11
N ASP A 324 -20.93 -9.22 -10.17
CA ASP A 324 -20.33 -8.25 -9.24
C ASP A 324 -19.28 -7.42 -9.97
N ARG A 325 -19.42 -6.09 -9.93
CA ARG A 325 -18.53 -5.12 -10.58
C ARG A 325 -17.41 -4.62 -9.67
N THR A 326 -17.46 -4.99 -8.38
CA THR A 326 -16.55 -4.47 -7.37
C THR A 326 -15.17 -5.13 -7.41
N TYR A 327 -14.32 -4.73 -6.51
CA TYR A 327 -13.00 -5.36 -6.30
C TYR A 327 -13.08 -6.79 -5.77
N ALA A 328 -14.21 -7.23 -5.21
CA ALA A 328 -14.36 -8.58 -4.67
C ALA A 328 -14.00 -9.64 -5.72
N VAL A 329 -13.22 -10.63 -5.31
CA VAL A 329 -12.78 -11.71 -6.21
C VAL A 329 -13.61 -12.99 -6.11
N TRP A 330 -14.46 -13.08 -5.11
CA TRP A 330 -15.18 -14.30 -4.75
C TRP A 330 -16.10 -14.79 -5.87
N GLY A 331 -15.94 -16.07 -6.27
CA GLY A 331 -16.70 -16.63 -7.37
C GLY A 331 -16.34 -16.08 -8.76
N LYS A 332 -15.20 -15.40 -8.90
CA LYS A 332 -14.65 -14.87 -10.14
C LYS A 332 -13.33 -15.58 -10.48
N PRO A 333 -12.85 -15.55 -11.75
CA PRO A 333 -11.54 -16.10 -12.12
C PRO A 333 -10.37 -15.54 -11.29
N ALA A 334 -10.46 -14.28 -10.91
CA ALA A 334 -9.48 -13.58 -10.09
C ALA A 334 -9.27 -14.19 -8.68
N GLN A 335 -10.24 -14.95 -8.15
CA GLN A 335 -10.12 -15.61 -6.85
C GLN A 335 -8.95 -16.60 -6.83
N ALA A 336 -8.87 -17.48 -7.83
CA ALA A 336 -7.79 -18.46 -7.90
C ALA A 336 -6.42 -17.81 -8.03
N THR A 337 -6.34 -16.70 -8.76
CA THR A 337 -5.11 -15.91 -8.90
C THR A 337 -4.67 -15.30 -7.57
N LEU A 338 -5.60 -14.70 -6.82
CA LEU A 338 -5.30 -14.11 -5.51
C LEU A 338 -4.89 -15.18 -4.48
N GLU A 339 -5.62 -16.30 -4.42
CA GLU A 339 -5.32 -17.41 -3.51
C GLU A 339 -3.96 -18.06 -3.82
N ALA A 340 -3.62 -18.22 -5.10
CA ALA A 340 -2.28 -18.69 -5.50
C ALA A 340 -1.20 -17.73 -5.01
N TYR A 341 -1.38 -16.41 -5.19
CA TYR A 341 -0.45 -15.41 -4.70
C TYR A 341 -0.27 -15.45 -3.18
N PHE A 342 -1.32 -15.63 -2.40
CA PHE A 342 -1.24 -15.72 -0.94
C PHE A 342 -0.50 -16.98 -0.46
N ARG A 343 -0.72 -18.12 -1.14
CA ARG A 343 -0.14 -19.42 -0.76
C ARG A 343 1.28 -19.63 -1.25
N GLU A 344 1.71 -18.89 -2.29
CA GLU A 344 3.09 -18.99 -2.77
C GLU A 344 4.04 -18.22 -1.85
N PRO A 345 4.92 -18.90 -1.10
CA PRO A 345 5.93 -18.20 -0.29
C PRO A 345 6.90 -17.46 -1.23
N ILE A 346 7.44 -16.34 -0.76
CA ILE A 346 8.66 -15.78 -1.35
C ILE A 346 9.76 -16.81 -1.10
N TRP A 347 10.25 -17.42 -2.19
CA TRP A 347 11.18 -18.55 -2.12
C TRP A 347 12.50 -18.20 -1.45
N GLU A 348 13.02 -19.16 -0.67
CA GLU A 348 14.41 -19.18 -0.22
C GLU A 348 15.34 -18.88 -1.41
N GLY A 349 16.17 -17.84 -1.29
CA GLY A 349 17.08 -17.41 -2.33
C GLY A 349 16.66 -16.19 -3.14
N ARG A 350 15.49 -15.63 -2.94
CA ARG A 350 15.20 -14.26 -3.39
C ARG A 350 15.98 -13.30 -2.50
N ILE A 351 17.04 -12.80 -3.08
CA ILE A 351 17.98 -11.88 -2.46
C ILE A 351 17.19 -10.59 -2.18
N PRO A 352 17.24 -10.01 -0.94
CA PRO A 352 16.77 -8.65 -0.72
C PRO A 352 17.36 -7.74 -1.79
N PRO A 353 16.66 -6.67 -2.21
CA PRO A 353 17.20 -5.79 -3.23
C PRO A 353 18.61 -5.43 -2.82
N LYS A 354 19.53 -5.58 -3.74
CA LYS A 354 20.87 -5.09 -3.53
C LYS A 354 20.76 -3.58 -3.30
N PRO A 355 21.62 -2.96 -2.50
CA PRO A 355 21.66 -1.50 -2.42
C PRO A 355 21.64 -0.83 -3.80
N GLY A 356 22.19 -1.47 -4.84
CA GLY A 356 22.09 -1.04 -6.22
C GLY A 356 20.70 -0.97 -6.80
N ASP A 357 19.76 -1.86 -6.39
CA ASP A 357 18.38 -1.83 -6.93
C ASP A 357 17.60 -0.62 -6.39
N ILE A 358 17.86 -0.21 -5.14
CA ILE A 358 17.27 1.01 -4.55
C ILE A 358 17.91 2.25 -5.19
N HIS A 359 19.22 2.24 -5.40
CA HIS A 359 19.94 3.32 -6.07
C HIS A 359 19.44 3.51 -7.52
N GLU A 360 19.33 2.42 -8.29
CA GLU A 360 18.78 2.46 -9.64
C GLU A 360 17.37 3.05 -9.66
N ALA A 361 16.49 2.64 -8.75
CA ALA A 361 15.13 3.17 -8.64
C ALA A 361 15.14 4.68 -8.37
N MET A 362 16.06 5.17 -7.53
CA MET A 362 16.23 6.62 -7.31
C MET A 362 16.66 7.32 -8.59
N ILE A 363 17.69 6.84 -9.30
CA ILE A 363 18.17 7.42 -10.54
C ILE A 363 17.06 7.48 -11.61
N GLN A 364 16.30 6.40 -11.78
CA GLN A 364 15.16 6.36 -12.72
C GLN A 364 14.07 7.36 -12.33
N SER A 365 13.79 7.53 -11.03
CA SER A 365 12.80 8.48 -10.54
C SER A 365 13.22 9.94 -10.75
N LEU A 366 14.50 10.26 -10.56
CA LEU A 366 15.07 11.58 -10.87
C LEU A 366 14.96 11.87 -12.37
N ALA A 367 15.38 10.92 -13.22
CA ALA A 367 15.28 11.06 -14.66
C ALA A 367 13.83 11.26 -15.13
N ALA A 368 12.88 10.54 -14.54
CA ALA A 368 11.45 10.69 -14.84
C ALA A 368 10.91 12.07 -14.44
N ALA A 369 11.31 12.60 -13.28
CA ALA A 369 10.91 13.94 -12.86
C ALA A 369 11.43 15.02 -13.84
N HIS A 370 12.68 14.92 -14.24
CA HIS A 370 13.25 15.84 -15.25
C HIS A 370 12.61 15.65 -16.63
N ARG A 371 12.31 14.41 -17.04
CA ARG A 371 11.59 14.15 -18.28
C ARG A 371 10.24 14.86 -18.27
N LYS A 372 9.48 14.77 -17.16
CA LYS A 372 8.21 15.45 -17.03
C LYS A 372 8.34 16.96 -17.21
N VAL A 373 9.33 17.59 -16.58
CA VAL A 373 9.61 19.03 -16.74
C VAL A 373 10.04 19.40 -18.16
N ARG A 374 10.79 18.52 -18.83
CA ARG A 374 11.21 18.72 -20.23
C ARG A 374 10.02 18.67 -21.18
N ASP A 375 9.11 17.71 -20.97
CA ASP A 375 8.11 17.33 -21.97
C ASP A 375 6.77 18.06 -21.80
N TYR A 376 6.43 18.58 -20.61
CA TYR A 376 5.14 19.22 -20.30
C TYR A 376 5.31 20.70 -19.96
N GLU A 377 4.32 21.54 -20.37
CA GLU A 377 4.41 23.01 -20.24
C GLU A 377 4.45 23.51 -18.79
N ASP A 378 3.65 22.91 -17.91
CA ASP A 378 3.45 23.35 -16.52
C ASP A 378 4.14 22.47 -15.47
N ALA A 379 4.94 21.50 -15.90
CA ALA A 379 5.62 20.62 -14.99
C ALA A 379 6.78 21.32 -14.27
N VAL A 380 6.86 21.11 -12.96
CA VAL A 380 7.96 21.60 -12.11
C VAL A 380 8.60 20.42 -11.40
N LEU A 381 9.88 20.55 -11.08
CA LEU A 381 10.56 19.54 -10.29
C LEU A 381 9.94 19.46 -8.89
N PRO A 382 9.59 18.27 -8.42
CA PRO A 382 9.19 18.09 -7.04
C PRO A 382 10.26 18.59 -6.06
N PRO A 383 9.87 19.25 -4.94
CA PRO A 383 10.86 19.79 -3.98
C PRO A 383 11.84 18.74 -3.44
N TRP A 384 11.40 17.48 -3.31
CA TRP A 384 12.29 16.41 -2.87
C TRP A 384 13.38 16.07 -3.88
N VAL A 385 13.11 16.21 -5.18
CA VAL A 385 14.12 16.01 -6.25
C VAL A 385 15.22 17.05 -6.10
N VAL A 386 14.85 18.32 -5.99
CA VAL A 386 15.80 19.42 -5.81
C VAL A 386 16.66 19.21 -4.55
N ALA A 387 16.04 18.83 -3.44
CA ALA A 387 16.75 18.56 -2.19
C ALA A 387 17.67 17.34 -2.28
N TRP A 388 17.24 16.27 -2.95
CA TRP A 388 18.06 15.06 -3.15
C TRP A 388 19.28 15.36 -4.01
N GLU A 389 19.10 15.99 -5.15
CA GLU A 389 20.18 16.32 -6.10
C GLU A 389 21.23 17.25 -5.48
N ALA A 390 20.79 18.22 -4.66
CA ALA A 390 21.71 19.07 -3.91
C ALA A 390 22.58 18.28 -2.93
N ALA A 391 22.03 17.21 -2.32
CA ALA A 391 22.76 16.34 -1.40
C ALA A 391 23.55 15.23 -2.11
N HIS A 392 23.17 14.83 -3.33
CA HIS A 392 23.70 13.71 -4.09
C HIS A 392 23.98 14.10 -5.57
N PRO A 393 24.98 14.96 -5.83
CA PRO A 393 25.22 15.47 -7.19
C PRO A 393 25.64 14.39 -8.20
N ALA A 394 26.17 13.25 -7.75
CA ALA A 394 26.47 12.11 -8.62
C ALA A 394 25.19 11.47 -9.17
N ASP A 395 24.15 11.32 -8.35
CA ASP A 395 22.86 10.78 -8.75
C ASP A 395 22.18 11.71 -9.78
N ALA A 396 22.25 13.02 -9.57
CA ALA A 396 21.77 14.01 -10.52
C ALA A 396 22.45 13.88 -11.90
N ALA A 397 23.77 13.73 -11.91
CA ALA A 397 24.54 13.56 -13.14
C ALA A 397 24.16 12.27 -13.89
N GLU A 398 23.96 11.17 -13.18
CA GLU A 398 23.56 9.89 -13.75
C GLU A 398 22.14 9.97 -14.34
N ALA A 399 21.19 10.59 -13.64
CA ALA A 399 19.83 10.82 -14.13
C ALA A 399 19.81 11.68 -15.40
N GLN A 400 20.62 12.74 -15.46
CA GLN A 400 20.77 13.58 -16.66
C GLN A 400 21.41 12.81 -17.84
N ALA A 401 22.32 11.89 -17.56
CA ALA A 401 22.93 11.04 -18.60
C ALA A 401 21.92 10.06 -19.23
N ILE A 402 20.93 9.60 -18.46
CA ILE A 402 19.80 8.82 -18.99
C ILE A 402 18.94 9.72 -19.90
N LEU A 403 18.54 10.87 -19.41
CA LEU A 403 17.66 11.80 -20.11
C LEU A 403 18.27 12.28 -21.45
N ALA A 404 19.59 12.49 -21.51
CA ALA A 404 20.31 12.91 -22.71
C ALA A 404 20.25 11.89 -23.86
N LYS A 405 19.96 10.64 -23.59
CA LYS A 405 19.83 9.58 -24.61
C LYS A 405 18.41 9.44 -25.18
N GLU A 406 17.45 10.13 -24.58
CA GLU A 406 16.05 10.05 -24.97
C GLU A 406 15.68 11.11 -26.01
N PRO A 407 14.71 10.83 -26.90
CA PRO A 407 14.22 11.82 -27.84
C PRO A 407 13.55 12.98 -27.09
N VAL A 408 13.77 14.19 -27.58
CA VAL A 408 13.11 15.40 -27.07
C VAL A 408 11.90 15.68 -27.97
N PRO A 409 10.69 15.88 -27.42
CA PRO A 409 9.53 16.21 -28.21
C PRO A 409 9.73 17.56 -28.94
N ALA A 410 9.20 17.68 -30.16
CA ALA A 410 9.33 18.89 -30.96
C ALA A 410 8.66 20.12 -30.31
N HIS A 411 7.61 19.89 -29.53
CA HIS A 411 6.88 20.86 -28.72
C HIS A 411 6.53 20.28 -27.38
N LYS A 412 6.48 21.11 -26.33
CA LYS A 412 5.98 20.68 -25.03
C LYS A 412 4.50 20.30 -25.11
N ILE A 413 4.13 19.32 -24.33
CA ILE A 413 2.76 18.82 -24.22
C ILE A 413 1.94 19.80 -23.38
N PRO A 414 0.78 20.31 -23.87
CA PRO A 414 -0.06 21.24 -23.11
C PRO A 414 -0.59 20.66 -21.80
N LYS A 415 -0.92 21.55 -20.85
CA LYS A 415 -1.53 21.20 -19.59
C LYS A 415 -2.84 20.44 -19.79
N GLY A 416 -3.04 19.36 -19.01
CA GLY A 416 -4.28 18.60 -19.03
C GLY A 416 -4.40 17.54 -20.14
N SER A 417 -3.37 17.38 -20.98
CA SER A 417 -3.29 16.32 -21.99
C SER A 417 -2.71 14.99 -21.43
N GLU A 418 -2.39 14.94 -20.12
CA GLU A 418 -2.14 13.69 -19.40
C GLU A 418 -3.50 12.98 -19.16
N GLY A 419 -4.17 12.53 -20.21
CA GLY A 419 -5.35 11.69 -20.16
C GLY A 419 -5.00 10.23 -19.97
#